data_e2defbc924aab21f391c191a66258b96
#
_entry.id   e2defbc924aab21f391c191a66258b96
#
_cell.length_a   1.000
_cell.length_b   1.000
_cell.length_c   1.000
_cell.angle_alpha   90.00
_cell.angle_beta   90.00
_cell.angle_gamma   90.00
#
_symmetry.space_group_name_H-M   'P 1'
#
loop_
_entity.id
_entity.type
_entity.pdbx_description
1 polymer ?
#
loop_
_entity_poly.entity_id
_entity_poly.type
_entity_poly.pdbx_seq_one_letter_code
_entity_poly.pdbx_strand_id
1 'polypeptide(L)'
;MFSFDENLICYCRKNGMIYTRYADDITISSQKDVDINALTKLVEDELSKKGLSLNISKSKVMHKSDSQVVTGIVVNERMRLPKKKRQKLRQEMYYLITRGLEDHINFIKCKKRNYLKHLAGKVMYAI
;
A
#
# COMPACT_ATOMS: atom_id res chain seq x y z
N MET A 1 -9.25 -13.43 -15.33
CA MET A 1 -8.17 -13.25 -14.34
C MET A 1 -7.83 -14.53 -13.55
N PHE A 2 -8.76 -15.47 -13.35
CA PHE A 2 -8.49 -16.71 -12.60
C PHE A 2 -7.28 -17.49 -13.15
N SER A 3 -7.23 -17.78 -14.45
CA SER A 3 -6.09 -18.46 -15.09
C SER A 3 -4.77 -17.69 -15.00
N PHE A 4 -4.82 -16.37 -15.00
CA PHE A 4 -3.67 -15.50 -14.79
C PHE A 4 -3.10 -15.68 -13.37
N ASP A 5 -3.97 -15.63 -12.36
CA ASP A 5 -3.59 -15.81 -10.97
C ASP A 5 -2.99 -17.22 -10.73
N GLU A 6 -3.61 -18.27 -11.31
CA GLU A 6 -3.09 -19.65 -11.19
C GLU A 6 -1.68 -19.80 -11.77
N ASN A 7 -1.43 -19.24 -12.97
CA ASN A 7 -0.13 -19.30 -13.62
C ASN A 7 0.95 -18.61 -12.77
N LEU A 8 0.65 -17.42 -12.26
CA LEU A 8 1.59 -16.67 -11.41
C LEU A 8 1.80 -17.33 -10.05
N ILE A 9 0.76 -17.86 -9.42
CA ILE A 9 0.88 -18.61 -8.17
C ILE A 9 1.77 -19.85 -8.38
N CYS A 10 1.56 -20.59 -9.45
CA CYS A 10 2.36 -21.79 -9.76
C CYS A 10 3.83 -21.42 -9.97
N TYR A 11 4.10 -20.39 -10.75
CA TYR A 11 5.46 -19.91 -10.98
C TYR A 11 6.13 -19.43 -9.68
N CYS A 12 5.43 -18.62 -8.89
CA CYS A 12 5.96 -18.10 -7.64
C CYS A 12 6.25 -19.21 -6.64
N ARG A 13 5.36 -20.19 -6.49
CA ARG A 13 5.57 -21.34 -5.60
C ARG A 13 6.81 -22.16 -5.99
N LYS A 14 7.01 -22.42 -7.28
CA LYS A 14 8.19 -23.15 -7.78
C LYS A 14 9.50 -22.42 -7.47
N ASN A 15 9.48 -21.09 -7.41
CA ASN A 15 10.65 -20.26 -7.15
C ASN A 15 10.75 -19.77 -5.69
N GLY A 16 9.93 -20.28 -4.78
CA GLY A 16 9.95 -19.89 -3.37
C GLY A 16 9.49 -18.46 -3.12
N MET A 17 8.61 -17.94 -3.98
CA MET A 17 8.03 -16.61 -3.89
C MET A 17 6.55 -16.69 -3.49
N ILE A 18 6.02 -15.60 -2.95
CA ILE A 18 4.61 -15.46 -2.58
C ILE A 18 3.98 -14.41 -3.48
N TYR A 19 2.90 -14.81 -4.15
CA TYR A 19 2.07 -13.96 -4.99
C TYR A 19 0.81 -13.54 -4.24
N THR A 20 0.49 -12.27 -4.28
CA THR A 20 -0.79 -11.71 -3.82
C THR A 20 -1.28 -10.65 -4.78
N ARG A 21 -2.60 -10.55 -4.94
CA ARG A 21 -3.24 -9.54 -5.76
C ARG A 21 -4.43 -8.92 -5.04
N TYR A 22 -4.51 -7.61 -5.07
CA TYR A 22 -5.67 -6.84 -4.63
C TYR A 22 -6.16 -5.96 -5.79
N ALA A 23 -7.27 -6.36 -6.41
CA ALA A 23 -7.81 -5.76 -7.63
C ALA A 23 -6.77 -5.72 -8.77
N ASP A 24 -6.23 -4.55 -9.09
CA ASP A 24 -5.19 -4.29 -10.09
C ASP A 24 -3.76 -4.25 -9.51
N ASP A 25 -3.62 -4.25 -8.17
CA ASP A 25 -2.33 -4.23 -7.50
C ASP A 25 -1.78 -5.65 -7.31
N ILE A 26 -0.69 -5.97 -8.01
CA ILE A 26 0.03 -7.23 -7.90
C ILE A 26 1.23 -7.04 -6.98
N THR A 27 1.39 -7.92 -6.00
CA THR A 27 2.55 -7.94 -5.09
C THR A 27 3.18 -9.32 -5.10
N ILE A 28 4.49 -9.38 -5.37
CA ILE A 28 5.29 -10.59 -5.30
C ILE A 28 6.40 -10.37 -4.28
N SER A 29 6.48 -11.23 -3.29
CA SER A 29 7.48 -11.16 -2.23
C SER A 29 8.36 -12.42 -2.22
N SER A 30 9.65 -12.23 -1.90
CA SER A 30 10.63 -13.30 -1.77
C SER A 30 11.62 -12.98 -0.66
N GLN A 31 12.16 -14.01 -0.04
CA GLN A 31 13.28 -13.89 0.90
C GLN A 31 14.64 -14.05 0.20
N LYS A 32 14.63 -14.47 -1.07
CA LYS A 32 15.83 -14.67 -1.90
C LYS A 32 15.89 -13.62 -2.98
N ASP A 33 17.06 -13.44 -3.57
CA ASP A 33 17.22 -12.60 -4.75
C ASP A 33 16.38 -13.14 -5.91
N VAL A 34 15.71 -12.24 -6.59
CA VAL A 34 14.80 -12.54 -7.70
C VAL A 34 15.31 -11.82 -8.94
N ASP A 35 15.31 -12.53 -10.07
CA ASP A 35 15.50 -11.90 -11.37
C ASP A 35 14.24 -11.11 -11.74
N ILE A 36 14.31 -9.80 -11.48
CA ILE A 36 13.20 -8.87 -11.67
C ILE A 36 12.83 -8.75 -13.15
N ASN A 37 13.83 -8.82 -14.05
CA ASN A 37 13.59 -8.70 -15.48
C ASN A 37 12.79 -9.90 -16.00
N ALA A 38 13.20 -11.11 -15.62
CA ALA A 38 12.48 -12.33 -15.99
C ALA A 38 11.05 -12.34 -15.41
N LEU A 39 10.90 -11.91 -14.16
CA LEU A 39 9.59 -11.82 -13.49
C LEU A 39 8.68 -10.79 -14.16
N THR A 40 9.19 -9.59 -14.46
CA THR A 40 8.44 -8.53 -15.13
C THR A 40 7.95 -9.00 -16.49
N LYS A 41 8.83 -9.62 -17.27
CA LYS A 41 8.49 -10.15 -18.61
C LYS A 41 7.39 -11.22 -18.53
N LEU A 42 7.47 -12.12 -17.55
CA LEU A 42 6.44 -13.13 -17.33
C LEU A 42 5.08 -12.50 -17.04
N VAL A 43 5.05 -11.49 -16.16
CA VAL A 43 3.82 -10.78 -15.79
C VAL A 43 3.26 -10.04 -17.02
N GLU A 44 4.10 -9.38 -17.80
CA GLU A 44 3.69 -8.71 -19.04
C GLU A 44 3.11 -9.68 -20.07
N ASP A 45 3.75 -10.83 -20.28
CA ASP A 45 3.28 -11.86 -21.21
C ASP A 45 1.91 -12.39 -20.78
N GLU A 46 1.72 -12.67 -19.51
CA GLU A 46 0.43 -13.14 -18.97
C GLU A 46 -0.68 -12.07 -19.04
N LEU A 47 -0.35 -10.79 -18.79
CA LEU A 47 -1.29 -9.67 -18.93
C LEU A 47 -1.68 -9.45 -20.39
N SER A 48 -0.72 -9.53 -21.31
CA SER A 48 -0.95 -9.35 -22.76
C SER A 48 -1.95 -10.36 -23.30
N LYS A 49 -1.93 -11.62 -22.81
CA LYS A 49 -2.93 -12.64 -23.16
C LYS A 49 -4.36 -12.24 -22.79
N LYS A 50 -4.52 -11.31 -21.85
CA LYS A 50 -5.80 -10.78 -21.38
C LYS A 50 -6.13 -9.39 -21.95
N GLY A 51 -5.32 -8.89 -22.89
CA GLY A 51 -5.47 -7.53 -23.43
C GLY A 51 -5.14 -6.42 -22.44
N LEU A 52 -4.37 -6.73 -21.38
CA LEU A 52 -3.92 -5.80 -20.37
C LEU A 52 -2.43 -5.51 -20.50
N SER A 53 -2.00 -4.37 -19.98
CA SER A 53 -0.58 -3.98 -19.97
C SER A 53 -0.12 -3.60 -18.57
N LEU A 54 1.16 -3.87 -18.30
CA LEU A 54 1.79 -3.48 -17.03
C LEU A 54 2.15 -1.99 -17.06
N ASN A 55 1.80 -1.26 -16.01
CA ASN A 55 2.24 0.13 -15.85
C ASN A 55 3.62 0.16 -15.18
N ILE A 56 4.68 0.19 -15.98
CA ILE A 56 6.07 0.17 -15.53
C ILE A 56 6.37 1.36 -14.60
N SER A 57 5.78 2.54 -14.85
CA SER A 57 6.02 3.72 -14.02
C SER A 57 5.50 3.58 -12.58
N LYS A 58 4.53 2.69 -12.35
CA LYS A 58 3.99 2.35 -11.04
C LYS A 58 4.66 1.12 -10.41
N SER A 59 5.38 0.32 -11.20
CA SER A 59 6.10 -0.85 -10.72
C SER A 59 7.28 -0.44 -9.85
N LYS A 60 7.41 -1.05 -8.68
CA LYS A 60 8.46 -0.73 -7.70
C LYS A 60 9.08 -2.00 -7.14
N VAL A 61 10.39 -1.98 -7.00
CA VAL A 61 11.13 -3.00 -6.26
C VAL A 61 11.49 -2.41 -4.90
N MET A 62 11.16 -3.12 -3.84
CA MET A 62 11.41 -2.71 -2.47
C MET A 62 12.26 -3.76 -1.77
N HIS A 63 13.41 -3.36 -1.26
CA HIS A 63 14.30 -4.22 -0.50
C HIS A 63 13.90 -4.25 0.98
N LYS A 64 14.46 -5.20 1.74
CA LYS A 64 14.20 -5.35 3.19
C LYS A 64 14.58 -4.09 3.99
N SER A 65 15.60 -3.34 3.53
CA SER A 65 16.01 -2.06 4.11
C SER A 65 15.01 -0.91 3.86
N ASP A 66 14.16 -1.06 2.85
CA ASP A 66 13.22 -0.03 2.46
C ASP A 66 11.90 -0.14 3.25
N SER A 67 11.12 0.93 3.24
CA SER A 67 9.75 0.88 3.74
C SER A 67 8.87 0.16 2.73
N GLN A 68 8.65 -1.13 2.93
CA GLN A 68 7.83 -1.97 2.06
C GLN A 68 6.35 -1.64 2.27
N VAL A 69 5.77 -0.94 1.32
CA VAL A 69 4.36 -0.48 1.38
C VAL A 69 3.52 -1.29 0.41
N VAL A 70 2.52 -1.99 0.93
CA VAL A 70 1.53 -2.75 0.15
C VAL A 70 0.14 -2.18 0.46
N THR A 71 -0.60 -1.80 -0.58
CA THR A 71 -1.95 -1.18 -0.45
C THR A 71 -2.01 -0.03 0.57
N GLY A 72 -0.93 0.75 0.67
CA GLY A 72 -0.84 1.91 1.56
C GLY A 72 -0.45 1.62 3.00
N ILE A 73 -0.10 0.38 3.34
CA ILE A 73 0.34 -0.07 4.67
C ILE A 73 1.78 -0.57 4.60
N VAL A 74 2.60 -0.20 5.59
CA VAL A 74 3.96 -0.73 5.75
C VAL A 74 3.88 -2.13 6.34
N VAL A 75 4.52 -3.11 5.69
CA VAL A 75 4.42 -4.54 6.03
C VAL A 75 5.74 -5.21 6.42
N ASN A 76 6.81 -4.45 6.71
CA ASN A 76 8.13 -5.01 7.03
C ASN A 76 8.08 -6.01 8.20
N GLU A 77 8.07 -5.53 9.44
CA GLU A 77 8.01 -6.38 10.64
C GLU A 77 6.60 -6.39 11.26
N ARG A 78 5.95 -5.24 11.26
CA ARG A 78 4.59 -5.05 11.76
C ARG A 78 3.79 -4.19 10.79
N MET A 79 2.53 -4.54 10.59
CA MET A 79 1.63 -3.71 9.80
C MET A 79 1.42 -2.36 10.49
N ARG A 80 1.71 -1.27 9.78
CA ARG A 80 1.55 0.09 10.28
C ARG A 80 1.38 1.09 9.14
N LEU A 81 0.79 2.23 9.45
CA LEU A 81 0.73 3.33 8.51
C LEU A 81 2.12 3.89 8.19
N PRO A 82 2.35 4.37 6.96
CA PRO A 82 3.58 5.07 6.60
C PRO A 82 3.89 6.22 7.56
N LYS A 83 5.19 6.45 7.83
CA LYS A 83 5.67 7.47 8.78
C LYS A 83 5.04 8.85 8.55
N LYS A 84 4.96 9.30 7.30
CA LYS A 84 4.37 10.59 6.93
C LYS A 84 2.89 10.69 7.34
N LYS A 85 2.09 9.63 7.12
CA LYS A 85 0.67 9.61 7.51
C LYS A 85 0.52 9.64 9.04
N ARG A 86 1.34 8.90 9.77
CA ARG A 86 1.34 8.90 11.25
C ARG A 86 1.75 10.25 11.81
N GLN A 87 2.78 10.89 11.26
CA GLN A 87 3.21 12.22 11.68
C GLN A 87 2.13 13.27 11.45
N LYS A 88 1.49 13.23 10.27
CA LYS A 88 0.37 14.15 9.96
C LYS A 88 -0.80 13.97 10.93
N LEU A 89 -1.15 12.73 11.25
CA LEU A 89 -2.22 12.44 12.21
C LEU A 89 -1.86 12.93 13.62
N ARG A 90 -0.62 12.70 14.09
CA ARG A 90 -0.15 13.21 15.39
C ARG A 90 -0.19 14.74 15.45
N GLN A 91 0.22 15.41 14.39
CA GLN A 91 0.18 16.86 14.29
C GLN A 91 -1.27 17.38 14.34
N GLU A 92 -2.18 16.73 13.62
CA GLU A 92 -3.61 17.08 13.62
C GLU A 92 -4.21 16.92 15.04
N MET A 93 -3.90 15.82 15.73
CA MET A 93 -4.31 15.59 17.11
C MET A 93 -3.70 16.60 18.09
N TYR A 94 -2.43 16.93 17.94
CA TYR A 94 -1.76 17.94 18.77
C TYR A 94 -2.45 19.30 18.66
N TYR A 95 -2.74 19.77 17.47
CA TYR A 95 -3.41 21.04 17.28
C TYR A 95 -4.86 21.03 17.79
N LEU A 96 -5.55 19.92 17.66
CA LEU A 96 -6.90 19.76 18.21
C LEU A 96 -6.89 19.88 19.75
N ILE A 97 -5.93 19.25 20.41
CA ILE A 97 -5.80 19.27 21.88
C ILE A 97 -5.37 20.66 22.38
N THR A 98 -4.43 21.32 21.70
CA THR A 98 -3.85 22.59 22.16
C THR A 98 -4.72 23.80 21.85
N ARG A 99 -5.44 23.81 20.72
CA ARG A 99 -6.27 24.94 20.26
C ARG A 99 -7.76 24.78 20.52
N GLY A 100 -8.20 23.56 20.82
CA GLY A 100 -9.61 23.23 20.88
C GLY A 100 -10.24 22.94 19.52
N LEU A 101 -11.45 22.37 19.54
CA LEU A 101 -12.13 21.89 18.34
C LEU A 101 -12.53 23.03 17.39
N GLU A 102 -13.13 24.09 17.91
CA GLU A 102 -13.65 25.19 17.10
C GLU A 102 -12.53 25.95 16.38
N ASP A 103 -11.48 26.34 17.11
CA ASP A 103 -10.32 27.03 16.55
C ASP A 103 -9.58 26.16 15.53
N HIS A 104 -9.47 24.87 15.79
CA HIS A 104 -8.84 23.94 14.87
C HIS A 104 -9.63 23.79 13.57
N ILE A 105 -10.96 23.64 13.64
CA ILE A 105 -11.84 23.54 12.47
C ILE A 105 -11.77 24.82 11.63
N ASN A 106 -11.78 25.99 12.28
CA ASN A 106 -11.66 27.29 11.62
C ASN A 106 -10.30 27.44 10.93
N PHE A 107 -9.22 27.02 11.60
CA PHE A 107 -7.85 27.08 11.05
C PHE A 107 -7.67 26.23 9.80
N ILE A 108 -8.14 24.98 9.82
CA ILE A 108 -8.03 24.06 8.66
C ILE A 108 -9.09 24.32 7.59
N LYS A 109 -10.01 25.30 7.82
CA LYS A 109 -11.13 25.62 6.93
C LYS A 109 -11.93 24.37 6.53
N CYS A 110 -12.11 23.45 7.47
CA CYS A 110 -12.79 22.19 7.21
C CYS A 110 -14.30 22.38 7.15
N LYS A 111 -14.88 22.12 5.97
CA LYS A 111 -16.34 22.15 5.76
C LYS A 111 -17.03 20.81 6.05
N LYS A 112 -16.32 19.82 6.55
CA LYS A 112 -16.87 18.47 6.79
C LYS A 112 -17.77 18.47 8.03
N ARG A 113 -19.03 18.11 7.84
CA ARG A 113 -20.08 18.11 8.87
C ARG A 113 -19.78 17.22 10.08
N ASN A 114 -18.96 16.18 9.94
CA ASN A 114 -18.63 15.21 11.00
C ASN A 114 -17.10 15.05 11.17
N TYR A 115 -16.38 16.17 11.29
CA TYR A 115 -14.92 16.15 11.40
C TYR A 115 -14.39 15.24 12.51
N LEU A 116 -14.97 15.32 13.72
CA LEU A 116 -14.54 14.46 14.84
C LEU A 116 -14.70 12.97 14.57
N LYS A 117 -15.82 12.56 13.98
CA LYS A 117 -16.05 11.16 13.61
C LYS A 117 -15.05 10.70 12.54
N HIS A 118 -14.75 11.57 11.58
CA HIS A 118 -13.76 11.28 10.55
C HIS A 118 -12.35 11.16 11.14
N LEU A 119 -11.97 12.05 12.06
CA LEU A 119 -10.69 11.99 12.75
C LEU A 119 -10.59 10.75 13.65
N ALA A 120 -11.64 10.43 14.40
CA ALA A 120 -11.70 9.21 15.20
C ALA A 120 -11.50 7.96 14.35
N GLY A 121 -12.12 7.88 13.18
CA GLY A 121 -11.91 6.79 12.22
C GLY A 121 -10.45 6.69 11.74
N LYS A 122 -9.77 7.81 11.48
CA LYS A 122 -8.34 7.82 11.13
C LYS A 122 -7.47 7.29 12.28
N VAL A 123 -7.76 7.70 13.51
CA VAL A 123 -7.01 7.25 14.70
C VAL A 123 -7.20 5.75 14.91
N MET A 124 -8.42 5.25 14.84
CA MET A 124 -8.71 3.82 14.99
C MET A 124 -8.05 2.99 13.89
N TYR A 125 -7.99 3.49 12.67
CA TYR A 125 -7.29 2.82 11.58
C TYR A 125 -5.76 2.81 11.78
N ALA A 126 -5.21 3.77 12.51
CA ALA A 126 -3.78 3.90 12.77
C ALA A 126 -3.26 3.06 13.94
N ILE A 127 -4.15 2.59 14.79
CA ILE A 127 -3.84 1.70 15.92
C ILE A 127 -3.63 0.27 15.45
#